data_dabe03ad603ce809a1338286ba9b1e99
#
_entry.id   dabe03ad603ce809a1338286ba9b1e99
#
_cell.length_a   1.000
_cell.length_b   1.000
_cell.length_c   1.000
_cell.angle_alpha   90.00
_cell.angle_beta   90.00
_cell.angle_gamma   90.00
#
_symmetry.space_group_name_H-M   'P 1'
#
loop_
_entity.id
_entity.type
_entity.pdbx_description
1 polymer ?
#
loop_
_entity_poly.entity_id
_entity_poly.type
_entity_poly.pdbx_seq_one_letter_code
_entity_poly.pdbx_strand_id
1 'polypeptide(L)'
;EIAGRYSSFCQFRVIGNSHDERMIPMLEVGTGAQMIFCVAGINGTQTLLPELLLKMAGEYCRAYECGWKLDEFYEVKKLLDKIRICLIPILNPDGYEIRQNGFGAIRNPVYRQMLRMQSIPAEDFGYNARGMDIAHNFPTVHYIRSRMGEEPASENETKALIRIIQEYDGRGLLTFAQSGREIIYYHSQQGVGSLPKSYRLARHMQKSSSYHLEREQMTELAREKFKGMGTPEQYYIQTKKQPAFRIKVPAQSGNGKVVEEDKKAVYEEIHLLPLEYIFSLDN
;
A
#
# COMPACT_ATOMS: atom_id res chain seq x y z
N GLU A 1 10.24 16.43 6.90
CA GLU A 1 11.57 16.80 6.36
C GLU A 1 11.51 16.85 4.82
N ILE A 2 11.13 15.76 4.09
CA ILE A 2 11.06 15.73 2.62
C ILE A 2 10.17 16.86 2.09
N ALA A 3 8.90 16.93 2.51
CA ALA A 3 7.96 17.95 2.03
C ALA A 3 8.38 19.38 2.39
N GLY A 4 9.08 19.59 3.50
CA GLY A 4 9.62 20.89 3.86
C GLY A 4 10.73 21.36 2.91
N ARG A 5 11.56 20.42 2.44
CA ARG A 5 12.65 20.69 1.51
C ARG A 5 12.15 20.94 0.08
N TYR A 6 11.11 20.23 -0.35
CA TYR A 6 10.59 20.25 -1.72
C TYR A 6 9.16 20.83 -1.82
N SER A 7 8.85 21.83 -1.02
CA SER A 7 7.50 22.34 -0.79
C SER A 7 6.76 22.88 -2.03
N SER A 8 7.47 23.19 -3.12
CA SER A 8 6.86 23.63 -4.38
C SER A 8 6.15 22.51 -5.16
N PHE A 9 6.50 21.25 -4.94
CA PHE A 9 5.92 20.10 -5.65
C PHE A 9 5.78 18.85 -4.78
N CYS A 10 6.14 18.92 -3.50
CA CYS A 10 5.92 17.85 -2.53
C CYS A 10 5.12 18.38 -1.35
N GLN A 11 3.99 17.71 -1.05
CA GLN A 11 3.11 18.07 0.06
C GLN A 11 2.99 16.92 1.04
N PHE A 12 2.97 17.27 2.33
CA PHE A 12 2.69 16.32 3.41
C PHE A 12 1.28 16.56 3.95
N ARG A 13 0.53 15.48 4.12
CA ARG A 13 -0.81 15.52 4.75
C ARG A 13 -0.95 14.40 5.76
N VAL A 14 -1.74 14.64 6.79
CA VAL A 14 -2.27 13.60 7.68
C VAL A 14 -3.66 13.25 7.18
N ILE A 15 -3.84 12.03 6.70
CA ILE A 15 -5.09 11.57 6.10
C ILE A 15 -6.08 10.99 7.13
N GLY A 16 -5.66 10.81 8.34
CA GLY A 16 -6.46 10.31 9.46
C GLY A 16 -5.59 9.93 10.64
N ASN A 17 -6.25 9.44 11.69
CA ASN A 17 -5.59 8.85 12.84
C ASN A 17 -6.09 7.41 13.03
N SER A 18 -5.19 6.54 13.48
CA SER A 18 -5.51 5.17 13.88
C SER A 18 -6.40 5.14 15.13
N HIS A 19 -6.81 3.97 15.56
CA HIS A 19 -7.59 3.81 16.80
C HIS A 19 -6.79 4.14 18.07
N ASP A 20 -5.46 4.08 18.02
CA ASP A 20 -4.59 4.51 19.13
C ASP A 20 -4.00 5.93 18.88
N GLU A 21 -4.70 6.73 18.08
CA GLU A 21 -4.42 8.15 17.81
C GLU A 21 -3.07 8.44 17.14
N ARG A 22 -2.52 7.49 16.39
CA ARG A 22 -1.34 7.71 15.56
C ARG A 22 -1.72 8.26 14.19
N MET A 23 -0.97 9.26 13.75
CA MET A 23 -1.16 9.88 12.43
C MET A 23 -0.92 8.87 11.31
N ILE A 24 -1.79 8.91 10.29
CA ILE A 24 -1.61 8.20 9.01
C ILE A 24 -1.06 9.21 8.02
N PRO A 25 0.25 9.11 7.67
CA PRO A 25 0.92 10.11 6.83
C PRO A 25 0.71 9.83 5.35
N MET A 26 0.65 10.88 4.56
CA MET A 26 0.64 10.85 3.11
C MET A 26 1.59 11.92 2.55
N LEU A 27 2.35 11.56 1.50
CA LEU A 27 3.17 12.45 0.71
C LEU A 27 2.63 12.49 -0.71
N GLU A 28 2.42 13.68 -1.25
CA GLU A 28 2.08 13.90 -2.66
C GLU A 28 3.31 14.46 -3.36
N VAL A 29 3.77 13.82 -4.44
CA VAL A 29 4.94 14.25 -5.21
C VAL A 29 4.54 14.51 -6.65
N GLY A 30 4.82 15.72 -7.13
CA GLY A 30 4.47 16.20 -8.48
C GLY A 30 3.40 17.26 -8.48
N THR A 31 3.05 17.75 -9.69
CA THR A 31 2.08 18.85 -9.91
C THR A 31 0.88 18.42 -10.77
N GLY A 32 0.87 17.19 -11.28
CA GLY A 32 -0.19 16.65 -12.12
C GLY A 32 -1.57 16.71 -11.44
N ALA A 33 -2.63 16.91 -12.23
CA ALA A 33 -4.00 16.95 -11.70
C ALA A 33 -4.51 15.56 -11.26
N GLN A 34 -4.13 14.53 -11.98
CA GLN A 34 -4.43 13.13 -11.68
C GLN A 34 -3.35 12.51 -10.81
N MET A 35 -3.66 11.38 -10.16
CA MET A 35 -2.67 10.71 -9.32
C MET A 35 -2.74 9.19 -9.37
N ILE A 36 -1.64 8.56 -8.98
CA ILE A 36 -1.62 7.16 -8.57
C ILE A 36 -1.36 7.08 -7.07
N PHE A 37 -1.88 6.04 -6.45
CA PHE A 37 -1.70 5.76 -5.03
C PHE A 37 -0.69 4.63 -4.84
N CYS A 38 0.29 4.85 -3.97
CA CYS A 38 1.26 3.86 -3.52
C CYS A 38 1.08 3.66 -2.02
N VAL A 39 0.59 2.51 -1.59
CA VAL A 39 0.20 2.24 -0.20
C VAL A 39 0.99 1.08 0.37
N ALA A 40 1.62 1.28 1.52
CA ALA A 40 2.34 0.25 2.26
C ALA A 40 1.94 0.21 3.73
N GLY A 41 2.51 -0.73 4.49
CA GLY A 41 2.26 -0.85 5.92
C GLY A 41 0.79 -1.07 6.26
N ILE A 42 0.07 -1.84 5.44
CA ILE A 42 -1.32 -2.26 5.69
C ILE A 42 -1.35 -3.32 6.78
N ASN A 43 -0.41 -4.25 6.72
CA ASN A 43 -0.19 -5.25 7.76
C ASN A 43 0.98 -4.83 8.65
N GLY A 44 0.80 -4.86 9.97
CA GLY A 44 1.77 -4.41 10.96
C GLY A 44 3.13 -5.12 10.91
N THR A 45 3.19 -6.35 10.39
CA THR A 45 4.45 -7.10 10.25
C THR A 45 5.35 -6.58 9.13
N GLN A 46 4.84 -5.74 8.23
CA GLN A 46 5.53 -5.26 7.03
C GLN A 46 6.37 -4.01 7.32
N THR A 47 7.35 -4.11 8.20
CA THR A 47 8.10 -2.95 8.72
C THR A 47 9.13 -2.37 7.76
N LEU A 48 9.55 -3.10 6.74
CA LEU A 48 10.48 -2.64 5.71
C LEU A 48 9.81 -1.65 4.73
N LEU A 49 8.59 -1.92 4.33
CA LEU A 49 7.93 -1.20 3.24
C LEU A 49 7.71 0.30 3.49
N PRO A 50 7.35 0.75 4.72
CA PRO A 50 7.27 2.18 5.02
C PRO A 50 8.57 2.94 4.74
N GLU A 51 9.71 2.36 5.11
CA GLU A 51 11.03 2.94 4.87
C GLU A 51 11.34 3.03 3.37
N LEU A 52 11.04 1.98 2.61
CA LEU A 52 11.28 1.96 1.16
C LEU A 52 10.43 2.99 0.42
N LEU A 53 9.14 3.15 0.79
CA LEU A 53 8.28 4.17 0.18
C LEU A 53 8.76 5.59 0.50
N LEU A 54 9.25 5.84 1.72
CA LEU A 54 9.84 7.14 2.07
C LEU A 54 11.13 7.41 1.30
N LYS A 55 11.96 6.38 1.09
CA LYS A 55 13.17 6.47 0.26
C LYS A 55 12.82 6.80 -1.19
N MET A 56 11.79 6.15 -1.77
CA MET A 56 11.27 6.48 -3.10
C MET A 56 10.81 7.93 -3.18
N ALA A 57 10.04 8.42 -2.20
CA ALA A 57 9.59 9.80 -2.17
C ALA A 57 10.77 10.79 -2.22
N GLY A 58 11.83 10.53 -1.43
CA GLY A 58 13.04 11.35 -1.43
C GLY A 58 13.80 11.32 -2.75
N GLU A 59 13.90 10.16 -3.38
CA GLU A 59 14.54 10.00 -4.70
C GLU A 59 13.76 10.71 -5.80
N TYR A 60 12.43 10.52 -5.85
CA TYR A 60 11.58 11.18 -6.84
C TYR A 60 11.60 12.70 -6.69
N CYS A 61 11.57 13.22 -5.44
CA CYS A 61 11.69 14.65 -5.20
C CYS A 61 13.02 15.20 -5.70
N ARG A 62 14.13 14.51 -5.44
CA ARG A 62 15.46 14.92 -5.91
C ARG A 62 15.56 14.88 -7.43
N ALA A 63 15.10 13.80 -8.05
CA ALA A 63 15.10 13.66 -9.51
C ALA A 63 14.19 14.70 -10.19
N TYR A 64 13.03 15.00 -9.58
CA TYR A 64 12.12 16.04 -10.06
C TYR A 64 12.77 17.44 -10.01
N GLU A 65 13.38 17.81 -8.87
CA GLU A 65 14.05 19.10 -8.68
C GLU A 65 15.21 19.30 -9.67
N CYS A 66 16.04 18.26 -9.83
CA CYS A 66 17.22 18.30 -10.69
C CYS A 66 16.90 18.06 -12.18
N GLY A 67 15.67 17.71 -12.52
CA GLY A 67 15.30 17.33 -13.89
C GLY A 67 16.00 16.05 -14.36
N TRP A 68 16.36 15.15 -13.44
CA TRP A 68 17.06 13.91 -13.76
C TRP A 68 16.11 12.86 -14.31
N LYS A 69 16.70 11.98 -15.13
CA LYS A 69 16.10 10.71 -15.49
C LYS A 69 16.51 9.65 -14.47
N LEU A 70 15.59 8.76 -14.15
CA LEU A 70 15.89 7.52 -13.46
C LEU A 70 15.94 6.39 -14.50
N ASP A 71 16.90 5.49 -14.34
CA ASP A 71 17.16 4.37 -15.25
C ASP A 71 17.25 4.80 -16.74
N GLU A 72 17.86 5.97 -17.02
CA GLU A 72 18.05 6.58 -18.35
C GLU A 72 16.74 6.87 -19.13
N PHE A 73 15.61 6.27 -18.75
CA PHE A 73 14.32 6.35 -19.45
C PHE A 73 13.32 7.29 -18.80
N TYR A 74 13.18 7.27 -17.46
CA TYR A 74 12.08 7.94 -16.77
C TYR A 74 12.41 9.40 -16.51
N GLU A 75 11.90 10.30 -17.34
CA GLU A 75 11.95 11.76 -17.12
C GLU A 75 11.00 12.12 -15.95
N VAL A 76 11.51 11.99 -14.71
CA VAL A 76 10.69 12.06 -13.49
C VAL A 76 9.83 13.33 -13.45
N LYS A 77 10.42 14.48 -13.74
CA LYS A 77 9.68 15.75 -13.75
C LYS A 77 8.52 15.71 -14.74
N LYS A 78 8.75 15.27 -15.97
CA LYS A 78 7.72 15.21 -17.02
C LYS A 78 6.59 14.25 -16.67
N LEU A 79 6.91 13.09 -16.06
CA LEU A 79 5.92 12.12 -15.61
C LEU A 79 5.07 12.70 -14.47
N LEU A 80 5.71 13.31 -13.47
CA LEU A 80 5.03 13.80 -12.28
C LEU A 80 4.33 15.16 -12.46
N ASP A 81 4.66 15.89 -13.53
CA ASP A 81 3.89 17.06 -13.99
C ASP A 81 2.55 16.63 -14.63
N LYS A 82 2.43 15.41 -15.12
CA LYS A 82 1.18 14.84 -15.65
C LYS A 82 0.35 14.14 -14.57
N ILE A 83 0.99 13.25 -13.82
CA ILE A 83 0.34 12.39 -12.83
C ILE A 83 1.17 12.41 -11.54
N ARG A 84 0.60 12.92 -10.45
CA ARG A 84 1.24 12.91 -9.14
C ARG A 84 1.32 11.49 -8.58
N ILE A 85 2.34 11.22 -7.77
CA ILE A 85 2.39 10.04 -6.93
C ILE A 85 1.98 10.41 -5.51
N CYS A 86 0.96 9.73 -5.00
CA CYS A 86 0.52 9.79 -3.62
C CYS A 86 1.08 8.59 -2.87
N LEU A 87 2.00 8.81 -1.95
CA LEU A 87 2.63 7.74 -1.15
C LEU A 87 2.05 7.75 0.27
N ILE A 88 1.46 6.64 0.66
CA ILE A 88 1.00 6.36 2.02
C ILE A 88 1.93 5.27 2.58
N PRO A 89 3.04 5.65 3.25
CA PRO A 89 4.07 4.69 3.62
C PRO A 89 3.60 3.73 4.70
N ILE A 90 2.65 4.14 5.54
CA ILE A 90 2.15 3.33 6.64
C ILE A 90 0.67 3.60 6.86
N LEU A 91 -0.17 2.64 6.44
CA LEU A 91 -1.62 2.75 6.63
C LEU A 91 -2.03 2.28 8.04
N ASN A 92 -1.32 1.29 8.62
CA ASN A 92 -1.55 0.72 9.94
C ASN A 92 -0.42 1.06 10.92
N PRO A 93 -0.36 2.30 11.44
CA PRO A 93 0.70 2.70 12.34
C PRO A 93 0.62 2.00 13.70
N ASP A 94 -0.56 1.55 14.13
CA ASP A 94 -0.71 0.81 15.39
C ASP A 94 -0.08 -0.58 15.29
N GLY A 95 -0.36 -1.33 14.21
CA GLY A 95 0.23 -2.63 13.98
C GLY A 95 1.77 -2.56 13.80
N TYR A 96 2.25 -1.52 13.11
CA TYR A 96 3.68 -1.26 12.98
C TYR A 96 4.34 -1.05 14.36
N GLU A 97 3.71 -0.24 15.21
CA GLU A 97 4.22 0.06 16.55
C GLU A 97 4.22 -1.17 17.46
N ILE A 98 3.16 -1.98 17.38
CA ILE A 98 3.09 -3.27 18.10
C ILE A 98 4.24 -4.18 17.68
N ARG A 99 4.52 -4.28 16.40
CA ARG A 99 5.61 -5.09 15.86
C ARG A 99 6.99 -4.65 16.38
N GLN A 100 7.21 -3.34 16.51
CA GLN A 100 8.49 -2.78 16.94
C GLN A 100 8.68 -2.81 18.47
N ASN A 101 7.62 -2.52 19.22
CA ASN A 101 7.69 -2.21 20.65
C ASN A 101 6.76 -3.08 21.52
N GLY A 102 6.10 -4.07 20.91
CA GLY A 102 5.17 -4.96 21.60
C GLY A 102 3.83 -4.31 21.94
N PHE A 103 2.93 -5.07 22.53
CA PHE A 103 1.59 -4.58 22.92
C PHE A 103 1.63 -3.45 23.97
N GLY A 104 2.75 -3.29 24.68
CA GLY A 104 2.96 -2.20 25.63
C GLY A 104 2.94 -0.82 24.98
N ALA A 105 3.22 -0.73 23.68
CA ALA A 105 3.23 0.51 22.93
C ALA A 105 1.83 1.11 22.69
N ILE A 106 0.77 0.32 22.83
CA ILE A 106 -0.61 0.79 22.69
C ILE A 106 -0.98 1.65 23.88
N ARG A 107 -1.38 2.90 23.62
CA ARG A 107 -1.70 3.92 24.62
C ARG A 107 -3.00 3.62 25.33
N ASN A 108 -4.04 3.23 24.57
CA ASN A 108 -5.33 2.88 25.12
C ASN A 108 -5.25 1.61 25.97
N PRO A 109 -5.50 1.67 27.29
CA PRO A 109 -5.33 0.55 28.20
C PRO A 109 -6.31 -0.61 27.90
N VAL A 110 -7.50 -0.30 27.40
CA VAL A 110 -8.52 -1.32 27.06
C VAL A 110 -8.05 -2.13 25.87
N TYR A 111 -7.60 -1.48 24.78
CA TYR A 111 -7.07 -2.16 23.62
C TYR A 111 -5.81 -2.96 23.97
N ARG A 112 -4.90 -2.37 24.75
CA ARG A 112 -3.69 -3.05 25.20
C ARG A 112 -3.98 -4.33 25.98
N GLN A 113 -4.97 -4.31 26.88
CA GLN A 113 -5.37 -5.50 27.64
C GLN A 113 -6.00 -6.53 26.73
N MET A 114 -6.90 -6.13 25.84
CA MET A 114 -7.57 -7.02 24.89
C MET A 114 -6.56 -7.72 23.96
N LEU A 115 -5.56 -6.98 23.47
CA LEU A 115 -4.51 -7.54 22.60
C LEU A 115 -3.61 -8.54 23.33
N ARG A 116 -3.30 -8.30 24.62
CA ARG A 116 -2.50 -9.23 25.43
C ARG A 116 -3.23 -10.56 25.71
N MET A 117 -4.55 -10.59 25.60
CA MET A 117 -5.33 -11.82 25.76
C MET A 117 -5.34 -12.67 24.49
N GLN A 118 -4.85 -12.14 23.35
CA GLN A 118 -4.71 -12.89 22.13
C GLN A 118 -3.48 -13.80 22.19
N SER A 119 -3.58 -14.98 21.60
CA SER A 119 -2.48 -15.97 21.58
C SER A 119 -1.43 -15.69 20.51
N ILE A 120 -1.48 -14.53 19.83
CA ILE A 120 -0.56 -14.15 18.75
C ILE A 120 0.59 -13.35 19.35
N PRO A 121 1.85 -13.73 19.17
CA PRO A 121 2.99 -12.92 19.59
C PRO A 121 3.02 -11.57 18.89
N ALA A 122 3.56 -10.54 19.54
CA ALA A 122 3.62 -9.18 18.97
C ALA A 122 4.42 -9.12 17.66
N GLU A 123 5.44 -9.96 17.52
CA GLU A 123 6.26 -10.10 16.31
C GLU A 123 5.50 -10.68 15.11
N ASP A 124 4.41 -11.39 15.32
CA ASP A 124 3.56 -11.98 14.27
C ASP A 124 2.24 -11.24 14.12
N PHE A 125 2.05 -10.17 14.90
CA PHE A 125 0.79 -9.44 14.97
C PHE A 125 0.66 -8.44 13.81
N GLY A 126 -0.20 -8.75 12.84
CA GLY A 126 -0.39 -7.94 11.63
C GLY A 126 -1.56 -6.96 11.68
N TYR A 127 -2.40 -7.02 12.72
CA TYR A 127 -3.66 -6.29 12.87
C TYR A 127 -3.46 -4.88 13.45
N ASN A 128 -4.52 -4.07 13.51
CA ASN A 128 -4.48 -2.77 14.17
C ASN A 128 -4.67 -2.85 15.70
N ALA A 129 -4.78 -1.71 16.39
CA ALA A 129 -4.96 -1.64 17.85
C ALA A 129 -6.24 -2.32 18.35
N ARG A 130 -7.25 -2.50 17.50
CA ARG A 130 -8.48 -3.23 17.82
C ARG A 130 -8.40 -4.74 17.50
N GLY A 131 -7.29 -5.20 16.97
CA GLY A 131 -7.13 -6.58 16.52
C GLY A 131 -7.82 -6.88 15.19
N MET A 132 -8.07 -5.86 14.37
CA MET A 132 -8.77 -5.97 13.08
C MET A 132 -7.80 -6.05 11.92
N ASP A 133 -8.10 -6.91 10.94
CA ASP A 133 -7.35 -7.03 9.70
C ASP A 133 -7.77 -5.94 8.70
N ILE A 134 -6.94 -4.90 8.58
CA ILE A 134 -7.18 -3.78 7.67
C ILE A 134 -7.14 -4.20 6.20
N ALA A 135 -6.33 -5.21 5.86
CA ALA A 135 -6.21 -5.69 4.49
C ALA A 135 -7.52 -6.27 3.92
N HIS A 136 -8.45 -6.64 4.80
CA HIS A 136 -9.75 -7.23 4.43
C HIS A 136 -10.95 -6.45 4.99
N ASN A 137 -10.79 -5.18 5.36
CA ASN A 137 -11.86 -4.36 5.95
C ASN A 137 -12.56 -3.43 4.94
N PHE A 138 -12.31 -3.58 3.64
CA PHE A 138 -12.88 -2.68 2.62
C PHE A 138 -14.27 -3.12 2.17
N PRO A 139 -15.21 -2.17 1.96
CA PRO A 139 -16.53 -2.49 1.44
C PRO A 139 -16.43 -2.89 -0.04
N THR A 140 -17.00 -4.03 -0.39
CA THR A 140 -17.14 -4.48 -1.78
C THR A 140 -18.57 -4.91 -2.04
N VAL A 141 -18.96 -5.02 -3.32
CA VAL A 141 -20.32 -5.45 -3.72
C VAL A 141 -20.68 -6.85 -3.24
N HIS A 142 -19.68 -7.64 -2.85
CA HIS A 142 -19.89 -9.00 -2.37
C HIS A 142 -19.75 -9.13 -0.85
N TYR A 143 -19.72 -7.99 -0.14
CA TYR A 143 -19.67 -8.00 1.31
C TYR A 143 -20.85 -8.77 1.89
N ILE A 144 -20.57 -9.80 2.67
CA ILE A 144 -21.55 -10.54 3.44
C ILE A 144 -21.32 -10.20 4.90
N ARG A 145 -22.30 -9.61 5.56
CA ARG A 145 -22.21 -9.25 6.98
C ARG A 145 -21.79 -10.44 7.81
N SER A 146 -20.69 -10.31 8.53
CA SER A 146 -20.22 -11.31 9.49
C SER A 146 -21.23 -11.47 10.62
N ARG A 147 -21.42 -12.69 11.13
CA ARG A 147 -22.25 -12.94 12.32
C ARG A 147 -21.68 -12.22 13.57
N MET A 148 -20.43 -11.84 13.57
CA MET A 148 -19.75 -11.14 14.67
C MET A 148 -19.91 -9.61 14.63
N GLY A 149 -20.71 -9.08 13.71
CA GLY A 149 -21.04 -7.65 13.69
C GLY A 149 -19.95 -6.73 13.15
N GLU A 150 -18.93 -7.28 12.52
CA GLU A 150 -17.90 -6.48 11.84
C GLU A 150 -18.50 -5.87 10.59
N GLU A 151 -18.61 -4.54 10.59
CA GLU A 151 -19.09 -3.78 9.43
C GLU A 151 -17.89 -3.47 8.51
N PRO A 152 -18.07 -3.44 7.17
CA PRO A 152 -17.03 -3.01 6.27
C PRO A 152 -16.69 -1.55 6.56
N ALA A 153 -15.43 -1.19 6.39
CA ALA A 153 -14.90 0.12 6.74
C ALA A 153 -15.19 0.51 8.21
N SER A 154 -15.18 -0.45 9.15
CA SER A 154 -15.26 -0.19 10.58
C SER A 154 -14.03 0.57 11.07
N GLU A 155 -12.86 0.30 10.47
CA GLU A 155 -11.58 0.79 10.94
C GLU A 155 -11.24 2.19 10.43
N ASN A 156 -10.60 2.99 11.28
CA ASN A 156 -10.22 4.37 10.95
C ASN A 156 -9.24 4.44 9.79
N GLU A 157 -8.32 3.51 9.74
CA GLU A 157 -7.31 3.36 8.71
C GLU A 157 -7.95 3.08 7.34
N THR A 158 -8.93 2.19 7.32
CA THR A 158 -9.73 1.89 6.12
C THR A 158 -10.52 3.11 5.66
N LYS A 159 -11.21 3.81 6.59
CA LYS A 159 -11.95 5.05 6.29
C LYS A 159 -11.04 6.14 5.73
N ALA A 160 -9.82 6.27 6.28
CA ALA A 160 -8.84 7.24 5.81
C ALA A 160 -8.47 6.99 4.35
N LEU A 161 -8.14 5.74 3.98
CA LEU A 161 -7.79 5.40 2.59
C LEU A 161 -8.99 5.53 1.65
N ILE A 162 -10.18 5.10 2.06
CA ILE A 162 -11.42 5.25 1.28
C ILE A 162 -11.68 6.72 0.95
N ARG A 163 -11.56 7.61 1.94
CA ARG A 163 -11.76 9.05 1.73
C ARG A 163 -10.80 9.62 0.70
N ILE A 164 -9.52 9.28 0.77
CA ILE A 164 -8.53 9.74 -0.20
C ILE A 164 -8.79 9.18 -1.59
N ILE A 165 -9.11 7.91 -1.70
CA ILE A 165 -9.52 7.32 -2.99
C ILE A 165 -10.72 8.05 -3.60
N GLN A 166 -11.70 8.44 -2.80
CA GLN A 166 -12.90 9.15 -3.28
C GLN A 166 -12.61 10.62 -3.64
N GLU A 167 -11.77 11.31 -2.85
CA GLU A 167 -11.44 12.73 -3.01
C GLU A 167 -10.70 13.04 -4.32
N TYR A 168 -9.83 12.13 -4.77
CA TYR A 168 -8.92 12.39 -5.89
C TYR A 168 -9.27 11.64 -7.17
N ASP A 169 -8.86 12.20 -8.32
CA ASP A 169 -8.92 11.54 -9.63
C ASP A 169 -7.77 10.52 -9.77
N GLY A 170 -7.99 9.33 -9.21
CA GLY A 170 -7.00 8.26 -9.18
C GLY A 170 -6.94 7.47 -10.49
N ARG A 171 -5.74 7.33 -11.04
CA ARG A 171 -5.45 6.56 -12.26
C ARG A 171 -4.93 5.15 -12.00
N GLY A 172 -4.60 4.83 -10.76
CA GLY A 172 -4.16 3.51 -10.34
C GLY A 172 -3.87 3.41 -8.86
N LEU A 173 -3.87 2.19 -8.35
CA LEU A 173 -3.47 1.84 -6.99
C LEU A 173 -2.40 0.76 -7.02
N LEU A 174 -1.29 1.01 -6.35
CA LEU A 174 -0.20 0.08 -6.10
C LEU A 174 -0.11 -0.16 -4.60
N THR A 175 -0.48 -1.35 -4.12
CA THR A 175 -0.24 -1.73 -2.73
C THR A 175 1.02 -2.57 -2.65
N PHE A 176 1.81 -2.33 -1.61
CA PHE A 176 3.04 -3.07 -1.36
C PHE A 176 2.84 -4.01 -0.18
N ALA A 177 3.15 -5.28 -0.39
CA ALA A 177 3.03 -6.33 0.61
C ALA A 177 4.31 -7.17 0.66
N GLN A 178 4.50 -7.96 1.72
CA GLN A 178 5.62 -8.91 1.82
C GLN A 178 5.19 -10.33 1.44
N SER A 179 6.17 -11.20 1.25
CA SER A 179 6.06 -12.64 0.98
C SER A 179 5.92 -13.01 -0.50
N GLY A 180 6.85 -12.57 -1.32
CA GLY A 180 6.96 -13.01 -2.73
C GLY A 180 7.83 -12.11 -3.58
N ARG A 181 7.90 -12.40 -4.89
CA ARG A 181 8.36 -11.52 -5.97
C ARG A 181 7.30 -11.56 -7.06
N GLU A 182 6.15 -10.96 -6.75
CA GLU A 182 4.94 -11.10 -7.56
C GLU A 182 4.26 -9.76 -7.78
N ILE A 183 3.73 -9.54 -8.97
CA ILE A 183 2.78 -8.47 -9.30
C ILE A 183 1.42 -9.13 -9.51
N ILE A 184 0.53 -8.98 -8.55
CA ILE A 184 -0.84 -9.44 -8.67
C ILE A 184 -1.62 -8.39 -9.45
N TYR A 185 -2.00 -8.74 -10.68
CA TYR A 185 -2.65 -7.83 -11.62
C TYR A 185 -4.13 -8.10 -11.82
N TYR A 186 -4.64 -9.19 -11.30
CA TYR A 186 -6.05 -9.57 -11.36
C TYR A 186 -6.52 -10.00 -9.97
N HIS A 187 -7.55 -9.34 -9.50
CA HIS A 187 -8.13 -9.60 -8.19
C HIS A 187 -9.46 -10.34 -8.33
N SER A 188 -9.75 -11.22 -7.38
CA SER A 188 -11.01 -11.93 -7.34
C SER A 188 -12.18 -10.94 -7.39
N GLN A 189 -13.23 -11.29 -8.15
CA GLN A 189 -14.42 -10.44 -8.38
C GLN A 189 -14.19 -9.22 -9.30
N GLN A 190 -13.03 -9.10 -9.92
CA GLN A 190 -12.81 -8.11 -10.98
C GLN A 190 -13.52 -8.56 -12.28
N GLY A 191 -14.19 -7.62 -12.96
CA GLY A 191 -14.80 -7.92 -14.26
C GLY A 191 -13.77 -8.28 -15.33
N VAL A 192 -14.04 -9.32 -16.11
CA VAL A 192 -13.14 -9.81 -17.17
C VAL A 192 -12.78 -8.75 -18.21
N GLY A 193 -13.63 -7.76 -18.43
CA GLY A 193 -13.39 -6.66 -19.39
C GLY A 193 -12.21 -5.75 -19.02
N SER A 194 -11.80 -5.67 -17.75
CA SER A 194 -10.66 -4.90 -17.28
C SER A 194 -9.33 -5.66 -17.39
N LEU A 195 -9.38 -6.98 -17.58
CA LEU A 195 -8.22 -7.86 -17.58
C LEU A 195 -7.16 -7.50 -18.65
N PRO A 196 -7.51 -7.18 -19.91
CA PRO A 196 -6.51 -6.85 -20.92
C PRO A 196 -5.69 -5.61 -20.55
N LYS A 197 -6.33 -4.56 -20.01
CA LYS A 197 -5.65 -3.33 -19.58
C LYS A 197 -4.73 -3.61 -18.39
N SER A 198 -5.21 -4.30 -17.37
CA SER A 198 -4.42 -4.66 -16.20
C SER A 198 -3.22 -5.54 -16.56
N TYR A 199 -3.44 -6.55 -17.43
CA TYR A 199 -2.35 -7.41 -17.90
C TYR A 199 -1.28 -6.65 -18.68
N ARG A 200 -1.68 -5.76 -19.59
CA ARG A 200 -0.74 -4.92 -20.36
C ARG A 200 0.14 -4.09 -19.43
N LEU A 201 -0.45 -3.37 -18.48
CA LEU A 201 0.28 -2.55 -17.52
C LEU A 201 1.20 -3.39 -16.62
N ALA A 202 0.72 -4.55 -16.16
CA ALA A 202 1.54 -5.48 -15.39
C ALA A 202 2.75 -6.00 -16.18
N ARG A 203 2.57 -6.28 -17.47
CA ARG A 203 3.68 -6.69 -18.35
C ARG A 203 4.73 -5.60 -18.51
N HIS A 204 4.35 -4.34 -18.54
CA HIS A 204 5.30 -3.23 -18.54
C HIS A 204 6.09 -3.19 -17.23
N MET A 205 5.42 -3.21 -16.06
CA MET A 205 6.08 -3.26 -14.77
C MET A 205 6.97 -4.49 -14.57
N GLN A 206 6.60 -5.65 -15.17
CA GLN A 206 7.43 -6.84 -15.14
C GLN A 206 8.76 -6.67 -15.88
N LYS A 207 8.80 -5.90 -16.96
CA LYS A 207 10.02 -5.68 -17.73
C LYS A 207 11.08 -4.90 -16.96
N SER A 208 10.66 -4.02 -16.06
CA SER A 208 11.52 -3.22 -15.18
C SER A 208 11.80 -3.88 -13.83
N SER A 209 11.35 -5.12 -13.64
CA SER A 209 11.52 -5.85 -12.37
C SER A 209 11.76 -7.34 -12.64
N SER A 210 12.25 -8.06 -11.64
CA SER A 210 12.40 -9.53 -11.68
C SER A 210 11.14 -10.27 -11.21
N TYR A 211 9.97 -9.58 -11.15
CA TYR A 211 8.77 -10.09 -10.53
C TYR A 211 7.94 -10.93 -11.50
N HIS A 212 7.26 -11.94 -10.95
CA HIS A 212 6.31 -12.76 -11.70
C HIS A 212 4.93 -12.11 -11.72
N LEU A 213 4.19 -12.32 -12.82
CA LEU A 213 2.80 -11.88 -12.91
C LEU A 213 1.88 -12.97 -12.37
N GLU A 214 1.07 -12.60 -11.40
CA GLU A 214 0.12 -13.51 -10.77
C GLU A 214 -1.31 -12.98 -10.79
N ARG A 215 -2.25 -13.91 -10.75
CA ARG A 215 -3.66 -13.64 -10.46
C ARG A 215 -3.93 -13.98 -9.01
N GLU A 216 -4.79 -13.22 -8.37
CA GLU A 216 -5.17 -13.53 -7.00
C GLU A 216 -5.85 -14.91 -6.96
N GLN A 217 -5.17 -15.86 -6.32
CA GLN A 217 -5.72 -17.19 -6.06
C GLN A 217 -6.25 -17.21 -4.64
N MET A 218 -7.56 -17.27 -4.47
CA MET A 218 -8.16 -17.53 -3.18
C MET A 218 -8.42 -19.03 -3.02
N THR A 219 -7.79 -19.64 -2.03
CA THR A 219 -8.14 -21.00 -1.61
C THR A 219 -9.57 -21.02 -1.06
N GLU A 220 -10.24 -22.17 -1.08
CA GLU A 220 -11.60 -22.30 -0.51
C GLU A 220 -11.64 -21.88 0.96
N LEU A 221 -10.60 -22.24 1.72
CA LEU A 221 -10.47 -21.87 3.14
C LEU A 221 -10.37 -20.34 3.32
N ALA A 222 -9.62 -19.66 2.45
CA ALA A 222 -9.53 -18.20 2.45
C ALA A 222 -10.86 -17.57 2.01
N ARG A 223 -11.55 -18.13 1.04
CA ARG A 223 -12.90 -17.69 0.64
C ARG A 223 -13.91 -17.78 1.78
N GLU A 224 -13.88 -18.85 2.57
CA GLU A 224 -14.75 -18.98 3.74
C GLU A 224 -14.37 -18.01 4.87
N LYS A 225 -13.08 -17.90 5.18
CA LYS A 225 -12.56 -17.02 6.24
C LYS A 225 -12.84 -15.54 5.93
N PHE A 226 -12.71 -15.13 4.67
CA PHE A 226 -12.86 -13.74 4.22
C PHE A 226 -14.16 -13.52 3.43
N LYS A 227 -15.20 -14.31 3.67
CA LYS A 227 -16.51 -14.17 3.01
C LYS A 227 -17.01 -12.71 3.11
N GLY A 228 -16.93 -12.01 1.99
CA GLY A 228 -17.46 -10.66 1.87
C GLY A 228 -16.52 -9.54 2.34
N MET A 229 -15.34 -9.85 2.85
CA MET A 229 -14.34 -8.85 3.19
C MET A 229 -13.56 -8.45 1.94
N GLY A 230 -13.60 -7.17 1.59
CA GLY A 230 -12.89 -6.64 0.44
C GLY A 230 -11.48 -6.18 0.76
N THR A 231 -10.60 -6.28 -0.24
CA THR A 231 -9.27 -5.70 -0.19
C THR A 231 -9.26 -4.27 -0.74
N PRO A 232 -8.23 -3.45 -0.44
CA PRO A 232 -8.12 -2.11 -1.00
C PRO A 232 -8.11 -2.11 -2.53
N GLU A 233 -7.48 -3.10 -3.17
CA GLU A 233 -7.43 -3.22 -4.62
C GLU A 233 -8.82 -3.50 -5.20
N GLN A 234 -9.57 -4.43 -4.60
CA GLN A 234 -10.94 -4.75 -5.03
C GLN A 234 -11.85 -3.53 -4.88
N TYR A 235 -11.77 -2.83 -3.74
CA TYR A 235 -12.51 -1.59 -3.52
C TYR A 235 -12.18 -0.54 -4.58
N TYR A 236 -10.89 -0.32 -4.83
CA TYR A 236 -10.42 0.67 -5.81
C TYR A 236 -10.92 0.38 -7.21
N ILE A 237 -10.79 -0.87 -7.67
CA ILE A 237 -11.25 -1.30 -8.99
C ILE A 237 -12.77 -1.12 -9.13
N GLN A 238 -13.53 -1.49 -8.10
CA GLN A 238 -15.00 -1.38 -8.12
C GLN A 238 -15.46 0.08 -8.12
N THR A 239 -14.76 0.97 -7.40
CA THR A 239 -15.15 2.37 -7.24
C THR A 239 -14.64 3.25 -8.38
N LYS A 240 -13.35 3.17 -8.71
CA LYS A 240 -12.71 4.03 -9.70
C LYS A 240 -12.70 3.47 -11.12
N LYS A 241 -12.98 2.18 -11.30
CA LYS A 241 -12.89 1.49 -12.61
C LYS A 241 -11.50 1.61 -13.25
N GLN A 242 -10.49 1.79 -12.41
CA GLN A 242 -9.09 1.87 -12.81
C GLN A 242 -8.30 0.67 -12.26
N PRO A 243 -7.15 0.32 -12.85
CA PRO A 243 -6.35 -0.81 -12.40
C PRO A 243 -5.81 -0.65 -10.98
N ALA A 244 -5.71 -1.75 -10.27
CA ALA A 244 -5.00 -1.85 -9.02
C ALA A 244 -4.08 -3.09 -9.03
N PHE A 245 -2.94 -2.97 -8.37
CA PHE A 245 -1.91 -4.02 -8.33
C PHE A 245 -1.43 -4.20 -6.91
N ARG A 246 -1.22 -5.47 -6.51
CA ARG A 246 -0.50 -5.78 -5.29
C ARG A 246 0.90 -6.26 -5.64
N ILE A 247 1.89 -5.52 -5.18
CA ILE A 247 3.31 -5.80 -5.38
C ILE A 247 3.80 -6.54 -4.14
N LYS A 248 4.10 -7.82 -4.28
CA LYS A 248 4.66 -8.62 -3.18
C LYS A 248 6.17 -8.60 -3.27
N VAL A 249 6.82 -8.04 -2.26
CA VAL A 249 8.28 -8.04 -2.14
C VAL A 249 8.75 -9.23 -1.29
N PRO A 250 10.01 -9.66 -1.40
CA PRO A 250 10.55 -10.72 -0.56
C PRO A 250 10.29 -10.49 0.93
N ALA A 251 9.97 -11.57 1.64
CA ALA A 251 9.92 -11.51 3.10
C ALA A 251 11.31 -11.25 3.66
N GLN A 252 11.36 -10.56 4.80
CA GLN A 252 12.60 -10.37 5.52
C GLN A 252 13.16 -11.71 5.99
N SER A 253 14.44 -11.96 5.76
CA SER A 253 15.11 -13.18 6.22
C SER A 253 15.36 -13.13 7.73
N GLY A 254 14.94 -14.17 8.47
CA GLY A 254 15.29 -14.39 9.88
C GLY A 254 14.63 -13.44 10.89
N ASN A 255 15.01 -13.56 12.15
CA ASN A 255 14.44 -12.97 13.39
C ASN A 255 14.11 -11.45 13.40
N GLY A 256 13.52 -10.93 12.34
CA GLY A 256 12.97 -9.56 12.27
C GLY A 256 14.00 -8.44 12.09
N LYS A 257 15.31 -8.73 12.02
CA LYS A 257 16.33 -7.73 11.64
C LYS A 257 16.59 -7.81 10.14
N VAL A 258 16.22 -6.75 9.45
CA VAL A 258 16.51 -6.59 8.02
C VAL A 258 17.98 -6.27 7.87
N VAL A 259 18.70 -7.05 7.10
CA VAL A 259 20.07 -6.72 6.70
C VAL A 259 19.98 -5.57 5.69
N GLU A 260 20.87 -4.58 5.79
CA GLU A 260 20.85 -3.39 4.93
C GLU A 260 21.01 -3.74 3.44
N GLU A 261 21.73 -4.82 3.15
CA GLU A 261 21.88 -5.35 1.79
C GLU A 261 20.55 -5.86 1.21
N ASP A 262 19.72 -6.53 2.03
CA ASP A 262 18.39 -6.98 1.61
C ASP A 262 17.47 -5.79 1.33
N LYS A 263 17.55 -4.73 2.14
CA LYS A 263 16.79 -3.48 1.92
C LYS A 263 17.15 -2.84 0.60
N LYS A 264 18.45 -2.75 0.30
CA LYS A 264 18.94 -2.18 -0.95
C LYS A 264 18.47 -3.00 -2.14
N ALA A 265 18.61 -4.33 -2.09
CA ALA A 265 18.18 -5.21 -3.16
C ALA A 265 16.68 -5.08 -3.45
N VAL A 266 15.83 -5.11 -2.42
CA VAL A 266 14.37 -4.92 -2.58
C VAL A 266 14.06 -3.54 -3.12
N TYR A 267 14.75 -2.49 -2.66
CA TYR A 267 14.56 -1.14 -3.17
C TYR A 267 14.84 -1.04 -4.68
N GLU A 268 15.97 -1.56 -5.14
CA GLU A 268 16.35 -1.56 -6.56
C GLU A 268 15.33 -2.33 -7.42
N GLU A 269 14.68 -3.36 -6.87
CA GLU A 269 13.64 -4.12 -7.57
C GLU A 269 12.32 -3.35 -7.76
N ILE A 270 11.97 -2.42 -6.86
CA ILE A 270 10.62 -1.82 -6.83
C ILE A 270 10.55 -0.32 -7.05
N HIS A 271 11.66 0.41 -6.91
CA HIS A 271 11.64 1.89 -6.91
C HIS A 271 11.19 2.50 -8.25
N LEU A 272 11.34 1.78 -9.34
CA LEU A 272 10.89 2.23 -10.66
C LEU A 272 9.43 1.87 -10.98
N LEU A 273 8.81 0.93 -10.25
CA LEU A 273 7.48 0.42 -10.59
C LEU A 273 6.39 1.50 -10.66
N PRO A 274 6.32 2.49 -9.75
CA PRO A 274 5.37 3.60 -9.88
C PRO A 274 5.59 4.46 -11.11
N LEU A 275 6.84 4.72 -11.49
CA LEU A 275 7.19 5.49 -12.69
C LEU A 275 6.88 4.72 -13.97
N GLU A 276 7.22 3.43 -14.01
CA GLU A 276 6.87 2.54 -15.13
C GLU A 276 5.35 2.45 -15.31
N TYR A 277 4.60 2.37 -14.22
CA TYR A 277 3.15 2.39 -14.29
C TYR A 277 2.64 3.68 -14.95
N ILE A 278 3.10 4.86 -14.49
CA ILE A 278 2.70 6.15 -15.07
C ILE A 278 3.11 6.21 -16.56
N PHE A 279 4.33 5.83 -16.88
CA PHE A 279 4.85 5.84 -18.25
C PHE A 279 4.01 4.96 -19.18
N SER A 280 3.58 3.81 -18.71
CA SER A 280 2.81 2.83 -19.49
C SER A 280 1.30 3.17 -19.60
N LEU A 281 0.79 4.18 -18.89
CA LEU A 281 -0.59 4.64 -19.05
C LEU A 281 -0.82 5.36 -20.38
N ASP A 282 0.22 6.00 -20.92
CA ASP A 282 0.16 6.79 -22.16
C ASP A 282 0.50 5.95 -23.41
N ASN A 283 1.05 4.74 -23.22
CA ASN A 283 1.42 3.80 -24.27
C ASN A 283 0.45 2.60 -24.31
#